data_e86e76aff5177aeec7a90abf3a09bff2
#
_entry.id   e86e76aff5177aeec7a90abf3a09bff2
#
_cell.length_a   1.000
_cell.length_b   1.000
_cell.length_c   1.000
_cell.angle_alpha   90.00
_cell.angle_beta   90.00
_cell.angle_gamma   90.00
#
_symmetry.space_group_name_H-M   'P 1'
#
loop_
_entity.id
_entity.type
_entity.pdbx_description
1 polymer ?
#
loop_
_entity_poly.entity_id
_entity_poly.type
_entity_poly.pdbx_seq_one_letter_code
_entity_poly.pdbx_strand_id
1 'polypeptide(L)'
;IENSHCIAYIEVDGRDETAEGFAMSGEFIDLLHGEIWVKVNMGNELQKLLQENDKVPYNNVGISMVSAKMNYVLDLAHKQRIIQTDDDTRKGMYSVTTTPRSAQSRDDLSKRHYGGASFTYHASSAIHSLTIHGTVDSDTILQ
;
A
#
# COMPACT_ATOMS: atom_id res chain seq x y z
N ILE A 1 22.37 -5.25 -18.98
CA ILE A 1 21.08 -4.49 -19.00
C ILE A 1 20.51 -4.41 -17.59
N GLU A 2 20.49 -5.51 -16.81
CA GLU A 2 20.03 -5.51 -15.41
C GLU A 2 20.77 -4.51 -14.52
N ASN A 3 22.09 -4.38 -14.69
CA ASN A 3 22.91 -3.40 -13.94
C ASN A 3 22.67 -1.94 -14.35
N SER A 4 21.89 -1.68 -15.40
CA SER A 4 21.61 -0.33 -15.91
C SER A 4 20.23 0.18 -15.48
N HIS A 5 19.50 -0.55 -14.65
CA HIS A 5 18.12 -0.24 -14.24
C HIS A 5 17.17 0.05 -15.43
N CYS A 6 17.39 -0.63 -16.55
CA CYS A 6 16.56 -0.52 -17.74
C CYS A 6 15.62 -1.72 -17.85
N ILE A 7 14.38 -1.47 -18.26
CA ILE A 7 13.43 -2.53 -18.62
C ILE A 7 13.80 -3.03 -20.00
N ALA A 8 14.15 -4.32 -20.13
CA ALA A 8 14.42 -4.96 -21.40
C ALA A 8 13.19 -5.74 -21.87
N TYR A 9 12.94 -5.69 -23.18
CA TYR A 9 11.99 -6.58 -23.84
C TYR A 9 12.77 -7.81 -24.28
N ILE A 10 12.37 -8.96 -23.78
CA ILE A 10 13.09 -10.24 -24.01
C ILE A 10 12.10 -11.33 -24.42
N GLU A 11 12.59 -12.32 -25.13
CA GLU A 11 11.85 -13.54 -25.44
C GLU A 11 12.37 -14.67 -24.56
N VAL A 12 11.46 -15.31 -23.79
CA VAL A 12 11.75 -16.47 -22.95
C VAL A 12 10.79 -17.59 -23.32
N ASP A 13 11.32 -18.74 -23.70
CA ASP A 13 10.53 -19.94 -24.09
C ASP A 13 9.44 -19.65 -25.14
N GLY A 14 9.73 -18.79 -26.13
CA GLY A 14 8.81 -18.40 -27.19
C GLY A 14 7.70 -17.45 -26.76
N ARG A 15 7.86 -16.79 -25.64
CA ARG A 15 6.97 -15.72 -25.14
C ARG A 15 7.74 -14.44 -24.98
N ASP A 16 7.13 -13.37 -25.48
CA ASP A 16 7.65 -12.03 -25.30
C ASP A 16 7.29 -11.50 -23.91
N GLU A 17 8.28 -11.12 -23.15
CA GLU A 17 8.08 -10.54 -21.82
C GLU A 17 9.06 -9.40 -21.54
N THR A 18 8.74 -8.60 -20.54
CA THR A 18 9.63 -7.54 -20.06
C THR A 18 10.48 -8.06 -18.90
N ALA A 19 11.75 -7.66 -18.86
CA ALA A 19 12.59 -7.87 -17.68
C ALA A 19 12.05 -7.09 -16.47
N GLU A 20 12.59 -7.41 -15.28
CA GLU A 20 12.22 -6.74 -14.04
C GLU A 20 12.30 -5.21 -14.17
N GLY A 21 11.25 -4.53 -13.68
CA GLY A 21 11.17 -3.09 -13.74
C GLY A 21 11.75 -2.42 -12.48
N PHE A 22 12.87 -1.70 -12.67
CA PHE A 22 13.47 -0.86 -11.65
C PHE A 22 13.32 0.63 -12.02
N ALA A 23 13.09 1.48 -11.02
CA ALA A 23 13.25 2.91 -11.19
C ALA A 23 14.72 3.30 -11.19
N MET A 24 15.04 4.51 -11.65
CA MET A 24 16.41 5.04 -11.62
C MET A 24 16.98 5.16 -10.19
N SER A 25 16.12 5.18 -9.17
CA SER A 25 16.49 5.10 -7.75
C SER A 25 16.97 3.72 -7.31
N GLY A 26 16.76 2.67 -8.10
CA GLY A 26 17.05 1.28 -7.76
C GLY A 26 15.91 0.55 -7.07
N GLU A 27 14.76 1.20 -6.88
CA GLU A 27 13.55 0.59 -6.30
C GLU A 27 12.68 -0.05 -7.38
N PHE A 28 11.92 -1.07 -7.00
CA PHE A 28 10.97 -1.70 -7.90
C PHE A 28 9.82 -0.75 -8.26
N ILE A 29 9.43 -0.73 -9.54
CA ILE A 29 8.38 0.16 -10.06
C ILE A 29 7.02 -0.13 -9.42
N ASP A 30 6.71 -1.38 -9.10
CA ASP A 30 5.46 -1.78 -8.45
C ASP A 30 5.30 -1.15 -7.05
N LEU A 31 6.39 -1.10 -6.26
CA LEU A 31 6.39 -0.46 -4.94
C LEU A 31 6.16 1.04 -5.05
N LEU A 32 6.86 1.72 -5.97
CA LEU A 32 6.69 3.16 -6.20
C LEU A 32 5.29 3.49 -6.71
N HIS A 33 4.77 2.68 -7.63
CA HIS A 33 3.42 2.86 -8.14
C HIS A 33 2.38 2.69 -7.03
N GLY A 34 2.55 1.69 -6.15
CA GLY A 34 1.71 1.48 -4.98
C GLY A 34 1.73 2.66 -4.01
N GLU A 35 2.91 3.23 -3.73
CA GLU A 35 3.05 4.41 -2.88
C GLU A 35 2.30 5.62 -3.46
N ILE A 36 2.49 5.90 -4.74
CA ILE A 36 1.81 7.00 -5.44
C ILE A 36 0.29 6.78 -5.41
N TRP A 37 -0.18 5.55 -5.64
CA TRP A 37 -1.60 5.22 -5.60
C TRP A 37 -2.21 5.53 -4.23
N VAL A 38 -1.58 5.08 -3.14
CA VAL A 38 -2.06 5.33 -1.78
C VAL A 38 -2.09 6.84 -1.50
N LYS A 39 -1.04 7.56 -1.85
CA LYS A 39 -0.92 9.01 -1.62
C LYS A 39 -2.01 9.79 -2.34
N VAL A 40 -2.23 9.51 -3.62
CA VAL A 40 -3.25 10.20 -4.44
C VAL A 40 -4.66 9.88 -3.95
N ASN A 41 -4.97 8.61 -3.69
CA ASN A 41 -6.30 8.21 -3.24
C ASN A 41 -6.60 8.71 -1.83
N MET A 42 -5.60 8.73 -0.94
CA MET A 42 -5.73 9.32 0.39
C MET A 42 -6.11 10.80 0.30
N GLY A 43 -5.39 11.57 -0.53
CA GLY A 43 -5.69 12.99 -0.77
C GLY A 43 -7.11 13.19 -1.33
N ASN A 44 -7.49 12.42 -2.33
CA ASN A 44 -8.80 12.50 -2.98
C ASN A 44 -9.95 12.18 -2.00
N GLU A 45 -9.85 11.11 -1.22
CA GLU A 45 -10.92 10.72 -0.29
C GLU A 45 -11.03 11.67 0.91
N LEU A 46 -9.93 12.23 1.40
CA LEU A 46 -9.97 13.25 2.43
C LEU A 46 -10.53 14.58 1.90
N GLN A 47 -10.20 14.97 0.68
CA GLN A 47 -10.78 16.14 0.04
C GLN A 47 -12.30 15.97 -0.18
N LYS A 48 -12.71 14.78 -0.62
CA LYS A 48 -14.12 14.41 -0.77
C LYS A 48 -14.89 14.50 0.53
N LEU A 49 -14.29 14.03 1.64
CA LEU A 49 -14.87 14.18 2.97
C LEU A 49 -15.18 15.64 3.32
N LEU A 50 -14.26 16.57 2.96
CA LEU A 50 -14.44 17.99 3.21
C LEU A 50 -15.48 18.65 2.29
N GLN A 51 -15.67 18.12 1.05
CA GLN A 51 -16.62 18.64 0.07
C GLN A 51 -18.04 18.12 0.27
N GLU A 52 -18.17 16.84 0.65
CA GLU A 52 -19.48 16.19 0.85
C GLU A 52 -20.18 16.58 2.16
N ASN A 53 -19.42 17.16 3.10
CA ASN A 53 -19.96 17.61 4.37
C ASN A 53 -19.87 19.14 4.45
N ASP A 54 -20.97 19.81 4.73
CA ASP A 54 -21.02 21.25 4.92
C ASP A 54 -20.03 21.73 5.99
N LYS A 55 -19.77 20.87 6.97
CA LYS A 55 -18.83 21.11 8.05
C LYS A 55 -18.33 19.81 8.64
N VAL A 56 -17.03 19.59 8.61
CA VAL A 56 -16.37 18.56 9.45
C VAL A 56 -16.02 19.21 10.78
N PRO A 57 -16.65 18.82 11.89
CA PRO A 57 -16.43 19.48 13.16
C PRO A 57 -15.02 19.19 13.69
N TYR A 58 -14.38 20.20 14.27
CA TYR A 58 -13.07 20.04 14.91
C TYR A 58 -13.24 19.48 16.33
N ASN A 59 -13.70 18.25 16.43
CA ASN A 59 -13.87 17.49 17.65
C ASN A 59 -13.55 16.02 17.40
N ASN A 60 -13.67 15.15 18.40
CA ASN A 60 -13.36 13.73 18.26
C ASN A 60 -14.25 13.02 17.21
N VAL A 61 -15.46 13.51 16.95
CA VAL A 61 -16.34 12.97 15.90
C VAL A 61 -15.75 13.25 14.51
N GLY A 62 -15.35 14.50 14.23
CA GLY A 62 -14.71 14.85 12.97
C GLY A 62 -13.37 14.15 12.77
N ILE A 63 -12.58 14.00 13.84
CA ILE A 63 -11.33 13.23 13.81
C ILE A 63 -11.61 11.74 13.47
N SER A 64 -12.68 11.18 14.02
CA SER A 64 -13.10 9.81 13.69
C SER A 64 -13.55 9.66 12.22
N MET A 65 -14.18 10.70 11.64
CA MET A 65 -14.54 10.70 10.22
C MET A 65 -13.28 10.67 9.33
N VAL A 66 -12.26 11.46 9.68
CA VAL A 66 -10.95 11.43 8.99
C VAL A 66 -10.31 10.05 9.10
N SER A 67 -10.24 9.49 10.31
CA SER A 67 -9.71 8.14 10.55
C SER A 67 -10.45 7.06 9.74
N ALA A 68 -11.77 7.14 9.67
CA ALA A 68 -12.59 6.19 8.91
C ALA A 68 -12.27 6.24 7.40
N LYS A 69 -12.10 7.45 6.84
CA LYS A 69 -11.70 7.61 5.43
C LYS A 69 -10.29 7.10 5.16
N MET A 70 -9.35 7.33 6.06
CA MET A 70 -7.99 6.80 5.95
C MET A 70 -7.98 5.26 5.97
N ASN A 71 -8.71 4.64 6.90
CA ASN A 71 -8.86 3.19 6.94
C ASN A 71 -9.52 2.63 5.68
N TYR A 72 -10.51 3.32 5.13
CA TYR A 72 -11.16 2.92 3.88
C TYR A 72 -10.17 2.86 2.71
N VAL A 73 -9.31 3.88 2.54
CA VAL A 73 -8.29 3.91 1.48
C VAL A 73 -7.28 2.79 1.66
N LEU A 74 -6.82 2.54 2.90
CA LEU A 74 -5.85 1.48 3.18
C LEU A 74 -6.46 0.08 2.99
N ASP A 75 -7.75 -0.10 3.29
CA ASP A 75 -8.47 -1.35 2.99
C ASP A 75 -8.58 -1.59 1.46
N LEU A 76 -8.84 -0.54 0.68
CA LEU A 76 -8.79 -0.64 -0.78
C LEU A 76 -7.40 -0.98 -1.30
N ALA A 77 -6.35 -0.35 -0.75
CA ALA A 77 -4.96 -0.65 -1.10
C ALA A 77 -4.61 -2.11 -0.76
N HIS A 78 -5.10 -2.64 0.35
CA HIS A 78 -4.94 -4.04 0.71
C HIS A 78 -5.65 -4.97 -0.28
N LYS A 79 -6.89 -4.67 -0.68
CA LYS A 79 -7.63 -5.43 -1.71
C LYS A 79 -6.93 -5.44 -3.06
N GLN A 80 -6.21 -4.38 -3.40
CA GLN A 80 -5.39 -4.28 -4.62
C GLN A 80 -4.00 -4.89 -4.47
N ARG A 81 -3.69 -5.53 -3.32
CA ARG A 81 -2.40 -6.15 -3.02
C ARG A 81 -1.22 -5.19 -2.99
N ILE A 82 -1.47 -3.90 -2.77
CA ILE A 82 -0.44 -2.89 -2.51
C ILE A 82 0.10 -3.05 -1.09
N ILE A 83 -0.77 -3.42 -0.14
CA ILE A 83 -0.44 -3.65 1.26
C ILE A 83 -0.33 -5.15 1.52
N GLN A 84 0.72 -5.55 2.24
CA GLN A 84 0.95 -6.93 2.62
C GLN A 84 -0.16 -7.45 3.54
N THR A 85 -0.54 -8.69 3.33
CA THR A 85 -1.46 -9.42 4.22
C THR A 85 -0.66 -10.09 5.33
N ASP A 86 -1.14 -9.96 6.55
CA ASP A 86 -0.64 -10.73 7.69
C ASP A 86 -1.11 -12.19 7.55
N ASP A 87 -0.18 -13.13 7.59
CA ASP A 87 -0.45 -14.55 7.32
C ASP A 87 -1.32 -15.21 8.41
N ASP A 88 -1.21 -14.73 9.64
CA ASP A 88 -1.95 -15.28 10.79
C ASP A 88 -3.37 -14.74 10.87
N THR A 89 -3.52 -13.42 10.72
CA THR A 89 -4.81 -12.75 10.90
C THR A 89 -5.60 -12.55 9.60
N ARG A 90 -4.95 -12.74 8.47
CA ARG A 90 -5.48 -12.49 7.12
C ARG A 90 -5.92 -11.04 6.88
N LYS A 91 -5.44 -10.09 7.68
CA LYS A 91 -5.71 -8.67 7.57
C LYS A 91 -4.57 -7.92 6.89
N GLY A 92 -4.87 -6.74 6.35
CA GLY A 92 -3.85 -5.84 5.82
C GLY A 92 -2.94 -5.32 6.93
N MET A 93 -1.64 -5.34 6.67
CA MET A 93 -0.63 -4.83 7.61
C MET A 93 -0.52 -3.31 7.51
N TYR A 94 -1.50 -2.62 8.09
CA TYR A 94 -1.50 -1.16 8.18
C TYR A 94 -2.08 -0.69 9.51
N SER A 95 -1.76 0.53 9.89
CA SER A 95 -2.33 1.19 11.07
C SER A 95 -2.58 2.66 10.80
N VAL A 96 -3.64 3.19 11.41
CA VAL A 96 -3.98 4.61 11.40
C VAL A 96 -3.94 5.12 12.84
N THR A 97 -3.22 6.20 13.05
CA THR A 97 -3.10 6.85 14.36
C THR A 97 -3.66 8.26 14.26
N THR A 98 -4.51 8.64 15.20
CA THR A 98 -5.08 9.99 15.30
C THR A 98 -4.88 10.55 16.70
N THR A 99 -4.59 11.84 16.76
CA THR A 99 -4.44 12.56 18.02
C THR A 99 -5.76 13.24 18.37
N PRO A 100 -6.29 13.08 19.61
CA PRO A 100 -7.55 13.69 20.00
C PRO A 100 -7.43 15.23 20.06
N ARG A 101 -8.56 15.92 19.97
CA ARG A 101 -8.60 17.39 20.05
C ARG A 101 -7.90 17.95 21.30
N SER A 102 -8.02 17.29 22.42
CA SER A 102 -7.44 17.74 23.69
C SER A 102 -5.91 17.82 23.70
N ALA A 103 -5.27 17.05 22.80
CA ALA A 103 -3.81 17.03 22.63
C ALA A 103 -3.32 17.96 21.52
N GLN A 104 -4.22 18.71 20.85
CA GLN A 104 -3.84 19.66 19.81
C GLN A 104 -3.36 20.99 20.42
N SER A 105 -2.44 21.65 19.72
CA SER A 105 -1.95 22.96 20.13
C SER A 105 -3.05 24.03 20.03
N ARG A 106 -2.97 25.10 20.86
CA ARG A 106 -3.89 26.24 20.78
C ARG A 106 -3.79 26.98 19.45
N ASP A 107 -2.61 27.00 18.85
CA ASP A 107 -2.36 27.62 17.55
C ASP A 107 -3.06 26.86 16.43
N ASP A 108 -2.94 25.53 16.40
CA ASP A 108 -3.65 24.68 15.42
C ASP A 108 -5.17 24.79 15.56
N LEU A 109 -5.67 24.81 16.80
CA LEU A 109 -7.10 25.01 17.07
C LEU A 109 -7.60 26.37 16.56
N SER A 110 -6.82 27.44 16.75
CA SER A 110 -7.18 28.79 16.28
C SER A 110 -7.16 28.90 14.75
N LYS A 111 -6.21 28.24 14.11
CA LYS A 111 -6.08 28.16 12.64
C LYS A 111 -7.00 27.12 12.00
N ARG A 112 -7.75 26.35 12.80
CA ARG A 112 -8.58 25.24 12.36
C ARG A 112 -7.80 24.20 11.55
N HIS A 113 -6.52 24.03 11.86
CA HIS A 113 -5.62 23.07 11.25
C HIS A 113 -5.55 21.79 12.08
N TYR A 114 -5.70 20.62 11.44
CA TYR A 114 -5.54 19.33 12.08
C TYR A 114 -4.39 18.55 11.43
N GLY A 115 -3.28 18.43 12.14
CA GLY A 115 -2.08 17.71 11.73
C GLY A 115 -1.84 16.40 12.48
N GLY A 116 -2.80 15.95 13.30
CA GLY A 116 -2.64 14.82 14.21
C GLY A 116 -3.00 13.44 13.61
N ALA A 117 -3.24 13.34 12.32
CA ALA A 117 -3.50 12.07 11.65
C ALA A 117 -2.23 11.54 10.96
N SER A 118 -1.95 10.25 11.15
CA SER A 118 -0.86 9.55 10.48
C SER A 118 -1.26 8.12 10.18
N PHE A 119 -0.59 7.52 9.21
CA PHE A 119 -0.75 6.10 8.88
C PHE A 119 0.59 5.47 8.53
N THR A 120 0.66 4.16 8.72
CA THR A 120 1.78 3.32 8.31
C THR A 120 1.24 2.05 7.67
N TYR A 121 1.96 1.50 6.72
CA TYR A 121 1.64 0.20 6.13
C TYR A 121 2.91 -0.52 5.66
N HIS A 122 2.81 -1.83 5.52
CA HIS A 122 3.84 -2.66 4.90
C HIS A 122 3.47 -2.91 3.44
N ALA A 123 4.34 -2.50 2.52
CA ALA A 123 4.13 -2.71 1.10
C ALA A 123 4.27 -4.20 0.76
N SER A 124 3.41 -4.68 -0.13
CA SER A 124 3.49 -6.03 -0.68
C SER A 124 4.46 -6.05 -1.84
N SER A 125 5.33 -7.06 -1.88
CA SER A 125 6.27 -7.29 -2.98
C SER A 125 5.77 -8.41 -3.89
N ALA A 126 6.01 -8.28 -5.20
CA ALA A 126 5.73 -9.33 -6.17
C ALA A 126 6.82 -10.41 -6.14
N ILE A 127 6.47 -11.66 -6.47
CA ILE A 127 7.45 -12.73 -6.69
C ILE A 127 7.98 -12.59 -8.11
N HIS A 128 9.27 -12.36 -8.26
CA HIS A 128 9.93 -12.20 -9.55
C HIS A 128 10.58 -13.48 -10.06
N SER A 129 10.94 -14.40 -9.16
CA SER A 129 11.52 -15.68 -9.55
C SER A 129 10.97 -16.80 -8.69
N LEU A 130 10.83 -17.99 -9.28
CA LEU A 130 10.31 -19.17 -8.60
C LEU A 130 11.19 -20.38 -8.93
N THR A 131 11.68 -21.08 -7.91
CA THR A 131 12.37 -22.34 -8.04
C THR A 131 11.51 -23.45 -7.46
N ILE A 132 11.22 -24.46 -8.27
CA ILE A 132 10.38 -25.60 -7.89
C ILE A 132 11.26 -26.86 -7.82
N HIS A 133 11.22 -27.56 -6.70
CA HIS A 133 11.84 -28.86 -6.54
C HIS A 133 10.73 -29.90 -6.43
N GLY A 134 10.73 -30.84 -7.38
CA GLY A 134 9.80 -31.98 -7.38
C GLY A 134 10.55 -33.29 -7.18
N THR A 135 10.01 -34.19 -6.35
CA THR A 135 10.46 -35.56 -6.24
C THR A 135 9.34 -36.48 -6.69
N VAL A 136 9.69 -37.46 -7.49
CA VAL A 136 8.75 -38.53 -7.89
C VAL A 136 9.19 -39.78 -7.17
N ASP A 137 8.33 -40.28 -6.29
CA ASP A 137 8.50 -41.57 -5.66
C ASP A 137 7.69 -42.62 -6.43
N SER A 138 8.29 -43.76 -6.70
CA SER A 138 7.67 -44.84 -7.48
C SER A 138 7.76 -46.16 -6.73
N ASP A 139 6.62 -46.75 -6.45
CA ASP A 139 6.49 -48.07 -5.84
C ASP A 139 6.82 -49.22 -6.83
N THR A 140 7.34 -48.89 -8.00
CA THR A 140 7.72 -49.94 -9.00
C THR A 140 8.94 -50.68 -8.49
N ILE A 141 8.73 -51.84 -7.93
CA ILE A 141 9.77 -52.81 -7.64
C ILE A 141 10.21 -53.42 -8.97
N LEU A 142 11.40 -53.07 -9.42
CA LEU A 142 12.05 -53.75 -10.52
C LEU A 142 12.44 -55.16 -10.03
N GLN A 143 11.71 -56.16 -10.50
CA GLN A 143 12.07 -57.56 -10.32
C GLN A 143 13.22 -57.92 -11.22
#